data_46ae8f5cb6a3e835145011091819bd0e
#
_entry.id   46ae8f5cb6a3e835145011091819bd0e
#
_cell.length_a   1.000
_cell.length_b   1.000
_cell.length_c   1.000
_cell.angle_alpha   90.00
_cell.angle_beta   90.00
_cell.angle_gamma   90.00
#
_symmetry.space_group_name_H-M   'P 1'
#
loop_
_entity.id
_entity.type
_entity.pdbx_description
1 polymer ?
#
loop_
_entity_poly.entity_id
_entity_poly.type
_entity_poly.pdbx_seq_one_letter_code
_entity_poly.pdbx_strand_id
1 'polypeptide(L)'
;ISFLRMAGFEAYPAMTMAGSRVESIPADHFNHCVAVVKLSSGTYMPLDPTWVPFCRELWSSAEQQQNYLPGVPEGSDLCLTPVSAPENHYVRIKANNKLDAKGTLTGQFTITAEGQSDSNIRGMFTRGWQSQWKNMLESQLLNVSPKARLISVDYGKDPKDYQAAPIKITFRYEIPEYAIPGKEELVFKPMVMNNLYNQVKSYLRINTDLAERQYGFKDACSRLVELDETIQLPKGYTLLNEAKQDSKQSDAADFEGSLRQEGDKITISQKLALKKRVYEAGDWDGFRSAVNAHKSFGDYLIIKK
;
A
#
# COMPACT_ATOMS: atom_id res chain seq x y z
N ILE A 1 9.72 2.71 29.51
CA ILE A 1 9.01 3.38 30.62
C ILE A 1 10.02 4.17 31.45
N SER A 2 11.13 3.59 31.91
CA SER A 2 12.11 4.26 32.78
C SER A 2 12.64 5.57 32.19
N PHE A 3 13.04 5.59 30.92
CA PHE A 3 13.50 6.81 30.24
C PHE A 3 12.42 7.87 30.13
N LEU A 4 11.16 7.47 29.89
CA LEU A 4 10.03 8.41 29.88
C LEU A 4 9.81 9.07 31.24
N ARG A 5 9.88 8.28 32.31
CA ARG A 5 9.77 8.80 33.69
C ARG A 5 10.94 9.70 34.06
N MET A 6 12.16 9.36 33.66
CA MET A 6 13.34 10.22 33.84
C MET A 6 13.21 11.55 33.08
N ALA A 7 12.53 11.55 31.96
CA ALA A 7 12.22 12.75 31.17
C ALA A 7 11.00 13.54 31.70
N GLY A 8 10.40 13.10 32.82
CA GLY A 8 9.29 13.79 33.48
C GLY A 8 7.89 13.42 32.99
N PHE A 9 7.78 12.38 32.15
CA PHE A 9 6.48 11.89 31.72
C PHE A 9 5.85 10.91 32.72
N GLU A 10 4.55 10.98 32.87
CA GLU A 10 3.75 9.98 33.58
C GLU A 10 3.53 8.78 32.65
N ALA A 11 4.32 7.70 32.83
CA ALA A 11 4.36 6.56 31.93
C ALA A 11 4.14 5.23 32.67
N TYR A 12 3.37 4.33 32.01
CA TYR A 12 2.97 3.03 32.56
C TYR A 12 3.15 1.91 31.52
N PRO A 13 3.23 0.63 31.93
CA PRO A 13 3.08 -0.49 31.00
C PRO A 13 1.63 -0.59 30.53
N ALA A 14 1.43 -1.14 29.35
CA ALA A 14 0.11 -1.53 28.88
C ALA A 14 0.16 -2.87 28.17
N MET A 15 -0.82 -3.70 28.40
CA MET A 15 -0.97 -4.99 27.74
C MET A 15 -1.84 -4.84 26.51
N THR A 16 -1.42 -5.41 25.39
CA THR A 16 -2.14 -5.40 24.13
C THR A 16 -1.89 -6.68 23.33
N MET A 17 -2.37 -6.73 22.11
CA MET A 17 -2.12 -7.82 21.17
C MET A 17 -1.70 -7.26 19.82
N ALA A 18 -0.51 -7.63 19.35
CA ALA A 18 -0.11 -7.39 17.98
C ALA A 18 -0.76 -8.46 17.08
N GLY A 19 -1.70 -8.06 16.22
CA GLY A 19 -2.33 -8.93 15.23
C GLY A 19 -3.83 -9.08 15.34
N SER A 20 -4.34 -9.99 16.15
CA SER A 20 -5.79 -10.21 16.31
C SER A 20 -6.42 -9.13 17.20
N ARG A 21 -7.72 -8.94 17.08
CA ARG A 21 -8.45 -7.98 17.94
C ARG A 21 -8.53 -8.52 19.37
N VAL A 22 -8.31 -7.66 20.35
CA VAL A 22 -8.62 -7.93 21.75
C VAL A 22 -10.10 -7.62 21.96
N GLU A 23 -10.85 -8.60 22.43
CA GLU A 23 -12.28 -8.47 22.71
C GLU A 23 -12.51 -7.62 23.98
N SER A 24 -13.79 -7.24 24.21
CA SER A 24 -14.19 -6.45 25.38
C SER A 24 -13.96 -7.17 26.70
N ILE A 25 -13.93 -8.49 26.70
CA ILE A 25 -13.51 -9.33 27.83
C ILE A 25 -12.22 -10.05 27.40
N PRO A 26 -11.05 -9.51 27.74
CA PRO A 26 -9.79 -9.94 27.13
C PRO A 26 -9.15 -11.15 27.82
N ALA A 27 -9.92 -12.10 28.30
CA ALA A 27 -9.42 -13.28 28.99
C ALA A 27 -8.27 -13.93 28.18
N ASP A 28 -7.03 -13.76 28.65
CA ASP A 28 -5.80 -14.32 28.07
C ASP A 28 -5.52 -13.96 26.60
N HIS A 29 -6.01 -12.80 26.14
CA HIS A 29 -5.82 -12.33 24.75
C HIS A 29 -4.56 -11.49 24.56
N PHE A 30 -3.84 -11.14 25.61
CA PHE A 30 -2.65 -10.31 25.51
C PHE A 30 -1.42 -11.12 25.12
N ASN A 31 -0.69 -10.67 24.10
CA ASN A 31 0.58 -11.27 23.69
C ASN A 31 1.72 -10.24 23.58
N HIS A 32 1.44 -8.97 23.87
CA HIS A 32 2.39 -7.89 23.72
C HIS A 32 2.25 -6.86 24.82
N CYS A 33 3.38 -6.28 25.23
CA CYS A 33 3.43 -5.22 26.25
C CYS A 33 4.09 -3.98 25.64
N VAL A 34 3.42 -2.85 25.76
CA VAL A 34 3.87 -1.55 25.25
C VAL A 34 3.97 -0.55 26.41
N ALA A 35 4.56 0.62 26.17
CA ALA A 35 4.49 1.73 27.08
C ALA A 35 3.28 2.61 26.73
N VAL A 36 2.70 3.27 27.75
CA VAL A 36 1.75 4.35 27.55
C VAL A 36 2.19 5.58 28.32
N VAL A 37 1.92 6.75 27.75
CA VAL A 37 2.12 8.05 28.41
C VAL A 37 0.75 8.67 28.65
N LYS A 38 0.52 9.11 29.90
CA LYS A 38 -0.68 9.86 30.26
C LYS A 38 -0.57 11.28 29.73
N LEU A 39 -1.54 11.68 28.94
CA LEU A 39 -1.61 13.04 28.39
C LEU A 39 -2.31 13.98 29.38
N SER A 40 -2.16 15.29 29.18
CA SER A 40 -2.84 16.32 30.00
C SER A 40 -4.36 16.23 29.93
N SER A 41 -4.91 15.61 28.89
CA SER A 41 -6.33 15.28 28.77
C SER A 41 -6.82 14.16 29.71
N GLY A 42 -5.90 13.46 30.37
CA GLY A 42 -6.19 12.24 31.13
C GLY A 42 -6.25 10.96 30.30
N THR A 43 -6.14 11.05 28.98
CA THR A 43 -6.08 9.89 28.08
C THR A 43 -4.65 9.34 28.00
N TYR A 44 -4.51 8.10 27.49
CA TYR A 44 -3.21 7.45 27.32
C TYR A 44 -2.82 7.40 25.85
N MET A 45 -1.55 7.65 25.55
CA MET A 45 -0.97 7.48 24.23
C MET A 45 -0.06 6.24 24.24
N PRO A 46 -0.33 5.21 23.43
CA PRO A 46 0.53 4.05 23.33
C PRO A 46 1.84 4.38 22.60
N LEU A 47 2.92 3.78 23.06
CA LEU A 47 4.26 3.90 22.50
C LEU A 47 4.84 2.49 22.37
N ASP A 48 5.10 2.04 21.13
CA ASP A 48 5.71 0.76 20.88
C ASP A 48 7.08 0.90 20.17
N PRO A 49 8.19 0.87 20.89
CA PRO A 49 9.51 1.00 20.32
C PRO A 49 9.94 -0.21 19.47
N THR A 50 9.22 -1.30 19.49
CA THR A 50 9.50 -2.49 18.67
C THR A 50 9.41 -2.20 17.17
N TRP A 51 8.55 -1.25 16.80
CA TRP A 51 8.22 -0.92 15.41
C TRP A 51 8.77 0.42 14.92
N VAL A 52 9.38 1.20 15.80
CA VAL A 52 10.11 2.42 15.45
C VAL A 52 11.41 2.04 14.72
N PRO A 53 11.77 2.65 13.59
CA PRO A 53 11.34 3.95 13.08
C PRO A 53 10.36 3.93 11.89
N PHE A 54 9.65 2.88 11.64
CA PHE A 54 8.94 2.63 10.38
C PHE A 54 7.64 3.39 10.19
N CYS A 55 7.08 3.99 11.25
CA CYS A 55 5.79 4.68 11.21
C CYS A 55 5.93 6.09 11.80
N ARG A 56 5.06 7.00 11.37
CA ARG A 56 4.92 8.34 11.99
C ARG A 56 4.30 8.23 13.37
N GLU A 57 3.42 7.26 13.56
CA GLU A 57 2.88 6.90 14.85
C GLU A 57 3.99 6.29 15.70
N LEU A 58 3.90 6.50 16.99
CA LEU A 58 4.81 5.94 17.96
C LEU A 58 4.39 4.52 18.41
N TRP A 59 3.50 3.89 17.64
CA TRP A 59 2.97 2.54 17.86
C TRP A 59 2.84 1.80 16.52
N SER A 60 2.71 0.48 16.58
CA SER A 60 2.66 -0.37 15.39
C SER A 60 1.36 -0.22 14.60
N SER A 61 1.45 -0.26 13.26
CA SER A 61 0.27 -0.37 12.41
C SER A 61 -0.56 -1.62 12.70
N ALA A 62 0.05 -2.70 13.24
CA ALA A 62 -0.66 -3.89 13.69
C ALA A 62 -1.51 -3.66 14.95
N GLU A 63 -1.33 -2.53 15.62
CA GLU A 63 -2.07 -2.10 16.82
C GLU A 63 -3.14 -1.05 16.52
N GLN A 64 -3.32 -0.65 15.27
CA GLN A 64 -4.44 0.22 14.91
C GLN A 64 -5.77 -0.42 15.27
N GLN A 65 -6.69 0.36 15.83
CA GLN A 65 -8.01 -0.11 16.25
C GLN A 65 -7.93 -1.32 17.20
N GLN A 66 -6.90 -1.34 18.05
CA GLN A 66 -6.65 -2.42 19.01
C GLN A 66 -6.94 -1.95 20.43
N ASN A 67 -7.57 -2.81 21.19
CA ASN A 67 -7.72 -2.59 22.62
C ASN A 67 -6.40 -2.81 23.36
N TYR A 68 -6.12 -1.99 24.34
CA TYR A 68 -5.02 -2.14 25.27
C TYR A 68 -5.44 -1.82 26.69
N LEU A 69 -4.81 -2.44 27.68
CA LEU A 69 -5.09 -2.26 29.09
C LEU A 69 -3.91 -1.54 29.76
N PRO A 70 -4.03 -0.26 30.17
CA PRO A 70 -3.02 0.44 30.93
C PRO A 70 -2.84 -0.20 32.31
N GLY A 71 -1.58 -0.45 32.69
CA GLY A 71 -1.21 -0.97 34.02
C GLY A 71 -0.99 0.17 35.02
N VAL A 72 -2.05 0.86 35.37
CA VAL A 72 -2.04 1.99 36.32
C VAL A 72 -2.44 1.56 37.72
N PRO A 73 -1.91 2.20 38.80
CA PRO A 73 -2.18 1.78 40.18
C PRO A 73 -3.67 1.79 40.59
N GLU A 74 -4.42 2.74 40.04
CA GLU A 74 -5.86 2.92 40.30
C GLU A 74 -6.75 1.93 39.50
N GLY A 75 -6.16 1.15 38.60
CA GLY A 75 -6.89 0.35 37.64
C GLY A 75 -7.35 1.17 36.45
N SER A 76 -7.68 0.49 35.33
CA SER A 76 -8.17 1.12 34.10
C SER A 76 -9.09 0.19 33.37
N ASP A 77 -10.03 0.73 32.63
CA ASP A 77 -10.74 0.04 31.56
C ASP A 77 -9.85 -0.09 30.32
N LEU A 78 -10.31 -0.92 29.36
CA LEU A 78 -9.67 -1.01 28.05
C LEU A 78 -9.70 0.34 27.34
N CYS A 79 -8.56 0.71 26.80
CA CYS A 79 -8.40 1.86 25.92
C CYS A 79 -8.28 1.37 24.47
N LEU A 80 -8.57 2.24 23.50
CA LEU A 80 -8.49 1.93 22.08
C LEU A 80 -7.36 2.71 21.43
N THR A 81 -6.48 2.02 20.71
CA THR A 81 -5.51 2.66 19.81
C THR A 81 -6.25 3.25 18.60
N PRO A 82 -6.00 4.52 18.24
CA PRO A 82 -6.70 5.15 17.14
C PRO A 82 -6.35 4.53 15.78
N VAL A 83 -7.13 4.87 14.75
CA VAL A 83 -6.77 4.59 13.36
C VAL A 83 -5.73 5.60 12.91
N SER A 84 -4.70 5.13 12.21
CA SER A 84 -3.76 6.01 11.52
C SER A 84 -4.38 6.56 10.24
N ALA A 85 -4.08 7.81 9.90
CA ALA A 85 -4.47 8.37 8.61
C ALA A 85 -3.88 7.54 7.44
N PRO A 86 -4.65 7.25 6.37
CA PRO A 86 -4.15 6.48 5.23
C PRO A 86 -2.86 7.05 4.63
N GLU A 87 -2.69 8.37 4.68
CA GLU A 87 -1.53 9.12 4.21
C GLU A 87 -0.23 8.79 4.96
N ASN A 88 -0.32 8.28 6.18
CA ASN A 88 0.85 7.86 6.96
C ASN A 88 1.40 6.49 6.48
N HIS A 89 0.62 5.75 5.69
CA HIS A 89 0.97 4.43 5.18
C HIS A 89 0.84 4.35 3.65
N TYR A 90 1.18 5.44 2.95
CA TYR A 90 1.00 5.49 1.50
C TYR A 90 1.95 4.58 0.74
N VAL A 91 1.49 4.16 -0.43
CA VAL A 91 2.31 3.69 -1.55
C VAL A 91 1.93 4.48 -2.80
N ARG A 92 2.91 5.11 -3.44
CA ARG A 92 2.76 5.86 -4.68
C ARG A 92 3.61 5.22 -5.77
N ILE A 93 2.99 4.90 -6.87
CA ILE A 93 3.65 4.31 -8.03
C ILE A 93 3.42 5.23 -9.23
N LYS A 94 4.53 5.64 -9.85
CA LYS A 94 4.51 6.43 -11.09
C LYS A 94 5.26 5.68 -12.18
N ALA A 95 4.62 5.49 -13.34
CA ALA A 95 5.24 4.90 -14.51
C ALA A 95 5.15 5.86 -15.70
N ASN A 96 6.27 6.01 -16.41
CA ASN A 96 6.34 6.74 -17.68
C ASN A 96 6.84 5.78 -18.74
N ASN A 97 5.99 5.42 -19.65
CA ASN A 97 6.18 4.35 -20.59
C ASN A 97 6.05 4.83 -22.04
N LYS A 98 6.73 4.12 -22.93
CA LYS A 98 6.57 4.21 -24.38
C LYS A 98 6.32 2.81 -24.93
N LEU A 99 5.23 2.66 -25.64
CA LEU A 99 4.91 1.45 -26.39
C LEU A 99 5.29 1.66 -27.87
N ASP A 100 5.99 0.73 -28.47
CA ASP A 100 6.29 0.78 -29.90
C ASP A 100 5.26 -0.05 -30.71
N ALA A 101 5.30 0.10 -32.02
CA ALA A 101 4.39 -0.61 -32.94
C ALA A 101 4.61 -2.14 -33.00
N LYS A 102 5.71 -2.64 -32.40
CA LYS A 102 6.01 -4.07 -32.29
C LYS A 102 5.54 -4.66 -30.96
N GLY A 103 4.94 -3.81 -30.09
CA GLY A 103 4.47 -4.22 -28.77
C GLY A 103 5.55 -4.20 -27.69
N THR A 104 6.72 -3.61 -27.93
CA THR A 104 7.75 -3.45 -26.90
C THR A 104 7.42 -2.26 -25.99
N LEU A 105 7.39 -2.49 -24.69
CA LEU A 105 7.26 -1.45 -23.68
C LEU A 105 8.62 -1.08 -23.12
N THR A 106 8.97 0.20 -23.20
CA THR A 106 10.15 0.76 -22.53
C THR A 106 9.71 1.85 -21.58
N GLY A 107 10.33 1.94 -20.41
CA GLY A 107 9.91 2.96 -19.49
C GLY A 107 10.68 3.01 -18.18
N GLN A 108 10.12 3.85 -17.31
CA GLN A 108 10.61 4.06 -15.96
C GLN A 108 9.45 3.90 -14.98
N PHE A 109 9.74 3.20 -13.90
CA PHE A 109 8.82 2.97 -12.79
C PHE A 109 9.45 3.52 -11.52
N THR A 110 8.72 4.35 -10.79
CA THR A 110 9.14 4.88 -9.50
C THR A 110 8.13 4.48 -8.44
N ILE A 111 8.61 3.87 -7.37
CA ILE A 111 7.81 3.59 -6.18
C ILE A 111 8.32 4.43 -5.02
N THR A 112 7.40 5.08 -4.31
CA THR A 112 7.64 5.76 -3.04
C THR A 112 6.65 5.25 -2.01
N ALA A 113 7.08 5.12 -0.77
CA ALA A 113 6.22 4.62 0.29
C ALA A 113 6.61 5.21 1.65
N GLU A 114 5.64 5.21 2.57
CA GLU A 114 5.84 5.62 3.96
C GLU A 114 5.12 4.67 4.92
N GLY A 115 5.51 4.69 6.18
CA GLY A 115 4.92 3.87 7.24
C GLY A 115 5.04 2.37 6.97
N GLN A 116 3.96 1.63 7.15
CA GLN A 116 3.92 0.18 6.93
C GLN A 116 4.26 -0.21 5.48
N SER A 117 3.89 0.63 4.51
CA SER A 117 4.23 0.39 3.10
C SER A 117 5.74 0.53 2.87
N ASP A 118 6.39 1.53 3.46
CA ASP A 118 7.84 1.70 3.45
C ASP A 118 8.55 0.50 4.09
N SER A 119 8.13 0.10 5.29
CA SER A 119 8.67 -1.05 6.01
C SER A 119 8.59 -2.34 5.17
N ASN A 120 7.46 -2.58 4.52
CA ASN A 120 7.27 -3.76 3.68
C ASN A 120 8.21 -3.77 2.46
N ILE A 121 8.46 -2.61 1.85
CA ILE A 121 9.38 -2.50 0.70
C ILE A 121 10.83 -2.64 1.18
N ARG A 122 11.22 -1.94 2.24
CA ARG A 122 12.57 -2.07 2.83
C ARG A 122 12.89 -3.49 3.26
N GLY A 123 11.90 -4.23 3.75
CA GLY A 123 12.03 -5.62 4.11
C GLY A 123 12.58 -6.52 2.99
N MET A 124 12.42 -6.14 1.73
CA MET A 124 13.06 -6.85 0.60
C MET A 124 14.58 -6.69 0.61
N PHE A 125 15.08 -5.52 1.01
CA PHE A 125 16.51 -5.17 0.98
C PHE A 125 17.24 -5.53 2.25
N THR A 126 16.55 -5.53 3.40
CA THR A 126 17.15 -5.82 4.70
C THR A 126 17.35 -7.30 4.98
N ARG A 127 16.57 -8.17 4.33
CA ARG A 127 16.64 -9.64 4.48
C ARG A 127 17.69 -10.31 3.60
N GLY A 128 18.33 -9.54 2.70
CA GLY A 128 19.30 -10.06 1.75
C GLY A 128 20.57 -9.23 1.67
N TRP A 129 21.57 -9.78 0.97
CA TRP A 129 22.81 -9.08 0.67
C TRP A 129 22.59 -8.01 -0.40
N GLN A 130 23.32 -6.92 -0.32
CA GLN A 130 23.24 -5.82 -1.30
C GLN A 130 23.50 -6.30 -2.74
N SER A 131 24.36 -7.27 -2.92
CA SER A 131 24.62 -7.90 -4.22
C SER A 131 23.39 -8.59 -4.85
N GLN A 132 22.38 -8.92 -4.06
CA GLN A 132 21.14 -9.56 -4.51
C GLN A 132 20.02 -8.58 -4.84
N TRP A 133 20.15 -7.31 -4.49
CA TRP A 133 19.08 -6.32 -4.65
C TRP A 133 18.62 -6.18 -6.09
N LYS A 134 19.57 -6.16 -7.04
CA LYS A 134 19.24 -6.10 -8.47
C LYS A 134 18.41 -7.31 -8.89
N ASN A 135 18.81 -8.51 -8.50
CA ASN A 135 18.08 -9.75 -8.84
C ASN A 135 16.67 -9.77 -8.23
N MET A 136 16.47 -9.21 -7.04
CA MET A 136 15.14 -9.09 -6.43
C MET A 136 14.22 -8.17 -7.25
N LEU A 137 14.74 -7.05 -7.77
CA LEU A 137 13.98 -6.17 -8.64
C LEU A 137 13.72 -6.78 -10.03
N GLU A 138 14.69 -7.50 -10.57
CA GLU A 138 14.50 -8.29 -11.81
C GLU A 138 13.38 -9.31 -11.62
N SER A 139 13.35 -10.02 -10.49
CA SER A 139 12.27 -10.95 -10.16
C SER A 139 10.90 -10.29 -10.11
N GLN A 140 10.80 -9.03 -9.64
CA GLN A 140 9.54 -8.28 -9.69
C GLN A 140 9.09 -8.04 -11.14
N LEU A 141 10.02 -7.68 -12.03
CA LEU A 141 9.72 -7.47 -13.45
C LEU A 141 9.35 -8.78 -14.16
N LEU A 142 10.01 -9.89 -13.81
CA LEU A 142 9.70 -11.22 -14.36
C LEU A 142 8.28 -11.70 -14.00
N ASN A 143 7.70 -11.21 -12.88
CA ASN A 143 6.28 -11.44 -12.57
C ASN A 143 5.31 -10.75 -13.56
N VAL A 144 5.79 -9.75 -14.28
CA VAL A 144 5.01 -9.06 -15.33
C VAL A 144 5.17 -9.76 -16.67
N SER A 145 6.42 -10.08 -17.03
CA SER A 145 6.73 -10.79 -18.29
C SER A 145 8.07 -11.52 -18.16
N PRO A 146 8.16 -12.78 -18.62
CA PRO A 146 9.43 -13.51 -18.65
C PRO A 146 10.47 -12.89 -19.59
N LYS A 147 10.07 -11.95 -20.48
CA LYS A 147 10.94 -11.21 -21.39
C LYS A 147 11.39 -9.86 -20.84
N ALA A 148 10.94 -9.49 -19.63
CA ALA A 148 11.29 -8.23 -19.02
C ALA A 148 12.79 -8.14 -18.70
N ARG A 149 13.38 -6.98 -18.93
CA ARG A 149 14.80 -6.68 -18.68
C ARG A 149 14.91 -5.44 -17.82
N LEU A 150 15.66 -5.54 -16.74
CA LEU A 150 16.02 -4.40 -15.91
C LEU A 150 17.24 -3.69 -16.52
N ILE A 151 17.08 -2.44 -16.92
CA ILE A 151 18.13 -1.66 -17.56
C ILE A 151 19.00 -0.93 -16.51
N SER A 152 18.37 -0.25 -15.57
CA SER A 152 19.07 0.46 -14.47
C SER A 152 18.19 0.63 -13.27
N VAL A 153 18.80 0.79 -12.10
CA VAL A 153 18.13 1.06 -10.82
C VAL A 153 18.81 2.25 -10.15
N ASP A 154 17.98 3.12 -9.62
CA ASP A 154 18.34 4.14 -8.63
C ASP A 154 17.58 3.83 -7.34
N TYR A 155 18.31 3.48 -6.29
CA TYR A 155 17.75 3.17 -4.97
C TYR A 155 17.49 4.43 -4.13
N GLY A 156 17.85 5.62 -4.63
CA GLY A 156 17.80 6.85 -3.87
C GLY A 156 18.77 6.81 -2.69
N LYS A 157 18.25 6.89 -1.47
CA LYS A 157 19.02 6.61 -0.24
C LYS A 157 19.09 5.11 0.03
N ASP A 158 20.04 4.71 0.88
CA ASP A 158 20.21 3.30 1.23
C ASP A 158 18.87 2.72 1.75
N PRO A 159 18.31 1.72 1.07
CA PRO A 159 17.07 1.06 1.52
C PRO A 159 17.15 0.45 2.92
N LYS A 160 18.35 0.22 3.47
CA LYS A 160 18.56 -0.27 4.84
C LYS A 160 18.53 0.83 5.89
N ASP A 161 18.65 2.08 5.49
CA ASP A 161 18.62 3.21 6.40
C ASP A 161 17.15 3.61 6.69
N TYR A 162 16.63 3.10 7.77
CA TYR A 162 15.27 3.40 8.22
C TYR A 162 15.07 4.81 8.77
N GLN A 163 16.15 5.53 9.08
CA GLN A 163 16.11 6.92 9.52
C GLN A 163 16.12 7.90 8.34
N ALA A 164 16.39 7.38 7.14
CA ALA A 164 16.30 8.17 5.92
C ALA A 164 14.86 8.61 5.64
N ALA A 165 14.69 9.54 4.69
CA ALA A 165 13.39 9.89 4.14
C ALA A 165 12.64 8.64 3.63
N PRO A 166 11.31 8.71 3.41
CA PRO A 166 10.53 7.62 2.83
C PRO A 166 11.22 6.97 1.65
N ILE A 167 11.10 5.64 1.55
CA ILE A 167 11.79 4.90 0.49
C ILE A 167 11.35 5.38 -0.89
N LYS A 168 12.34 5.53 -1.78
CA LYS A 168 12.10 5.86 -3.19
C LYS A 168 13.04 5.02 -4.05
N ILE A 169 12.46 4.18 -4.89
CA ILE A 169 13.21 3.35 -5.83
C ILE A 169 12.72 3.66 -7.23
N THR A 170 13.65 3.93 -8.14
CA THR A 170 13.36 4.16 -9.56
C THR A 170 14.14 3.14 -10.38
N PHE A 171 13.45 2.48 -11.31
CA PHE A 171 14.13 1.58 -12.24
C PHE A 171 13.61 1.76 -13.68
N ARG A 172 14.52 1.56 -14.63
CA ARG A 172 14.22 1.54 -16.05
C ARG A 172 14.20 0.13 -16.56
N TYR A 173 13.30 -0.14 -17.47
CA TYR A 173 13.09 -1.46 -18.03
C TYR A 173 12.72 -1.43 -19.51
N GLU A 174 12.90 -2.57 -20.13
CA GLU A 174 12.42 -2.92 -21.46
C GLU A 174 11.69 -4.25 -21.38
N ILE A 175 10.50 -4.33 -21.97
CA ILE A 175 9.70 -5.56 -22.03
C ILE A 175 9.32 -5.81 -23.49
N PRO A 176 10.10 -6.63 -24.21
CA PRO A 176 9.73 -7.06 -25.56
C PRO A 176 8.41 -7.83 -25.53
N GLU A 177 7.59 -7.65 -26.57
CA GLU A 177 6.31 -8.34 -26.73
C GLU A 177 5.37 -8.16 -25.50
N TYR A 178 5.42 -6.98 -24.89
CA TYR A 178 4.53 -6.64 -23.77
C TYR A 178 3.07 -6.53 -24.22
N ALA A 179 2.85 -5.86 -25.34
CA ALA A 179 1.54 -5.83 -25.99
C ALA A 179 1.40 -7.01 -26.96
N ILE A 180 0.26 -7.67 -26.86
CA ILE A 180 -0.10 -8.79 -27.73
C ILE A 180 -0.59 -8.21 -29.08
N PRO A 181 0.02 -8.57 -30.23
CA PRO A 181 -0.36 -8.04 -31.52
C PRO A 181 -1.61 -8.74 -32.06
N GLY A 182 -2.61 -7.95 -32.52
CA GLY A 182 -3.67 -8.37 -33.41
C GLY A 182 -3.36 -8.03 -34.88
N LYS A 183 -4.36 -7.99 -35.75
CA LYS A 183 -4.18 -7.60 -37.18
C LYS A 183 -3.78 -6.12 -37.32
N GLU A 184 -4.47 -5.23 -36.65
CA GLU A 184 -4.24 -3.79 -36.64
C GLU A 184 -4.22 -3.22 -35.21
N GLU A 185 -4.23 -4.10 -34.22
CA GLU A 185 -4.44 -3.77 -32.82
C GLU A 185 -3.26 -4.25 -31.97
N LEU A 186 -3.06 -3.57 -30.83
CA LEU A 186 -2.19 -4.04 -29.75
C LEU A 186 -3.02 -4.10 -28.48
N VAL A 187 -2.89 -5.20 -27.72
CA VAL A 187 -3.60 -5.44 -26.47
C VAL A 187 -2.60 -5.54 -25.34
N PHE A 188 -2.75 -4.75 -24.28
CA PHE A 188 -1.84 -4.76 -23.16
C PHE A 188 -2.54 -4.35 -21.86
N LYS A 189 -1.92 -4.66 -20.74
CA LYS A 189 -2.35 -4.22 -19.40
C LYS A 189 -1.53 -3.02 -18.97
N PRO A 190 -2.10 -2.01 -18.28
CA PRO A 190 -1.31 -0.93 -17.68
C PRO A 190 -0.22 -1.48 -16.75
N MET A 191 1.00 -0.92 -16.83
CA MET A 191 2.15 -1.42 -16.07
C MET A 191 1.91 -1.31 -14.55
N VAL A 192 1.33 -0.20 -14.09
CA VAL A 192 1.02 0.04 -12.66
C VAL A 192 -0.01 -0.94 -12.09
N MET A 193 -0.80 -1.59 -12.95
CA MET A 193 -1.81 -2.58 -12.57
C MET A 193 -1.29 -4.02 -12.56
N ASN A 194 -0.03 -4.24 -12.93
CA ASN A 194 0.59 -5.55 -12.85
C ASN A 194 1.00 -5.92 -11.42
N ASN A 195 1.40 -7.18 -11.24
CA ASN A 195 1.76 -7.78 -9.96
C ASN A 195 3.16 -7.34 -9.47
N LEU A 196 3.39 -6.01 -9.44
CA LEU A 196 4.59 -5.43 -8.83
C LEU A 196 4.32 -5.06 -7.39
N TYR A 197 5.26 -5.38 -6.50
CA TYR A 197 5.20 -5.03 -5.08
C TYR A 197 3.90 -5.47 -4.38
N ASN A 198 3.47 -6.71 -4.60
CA ASN A 198 2.23 -7.26 -4.01
C ASN A 198 2.19 -7.21 -2.48
N GLN A 199 3.36 -7.17 -1.82
CA GLN A 199 3.44 -7.04 -0.36
C GLN A 199 2.83 -5.75 0.19
N VAL A 200 2.74 -4.69 -0.63
CA VAL A 200 2.07 -3.43 -0.23
C VAL A 200 0.63 -3.34 -0.74
N LYS A 201 0.13 -4.38 -1.37
CA LYS A 201 -1.22 -4.47 -1.93
C LYS A 201 -2.04 -5.58 -1.26
N SER A 202 -1.90 -5.76 0.06
CA SER A 202 -2.56 -6.83 0.84
C SER A 202 -4.08 -6.86 0.66
N TYR A 203 -4.71 -5.69 0.51
CA TYR A 203 -6.15 -5.54 0.28
C TYR A 203 -6.66 -6.27 -0.98
N LEU A 204 -5.80 -6.50 -1.99
CA LEU A 204 -6.18 -7.24 -3.19
C LEU A 204 -6.37 -8.74 -2.95
N ARG A 205 -5.90 -9.28 -1.80
CA ARG A 205 -6.10 -10.67 -1.41
C ARG A 205 -7.46 -10.90 -0.73
N ILE A 206 -8.15 -9.83 -0.35
CA ILE A 206 -9.50 -9.93 0.22
C ILE A 206 -10.46 -10.24 -0.94
N ASN A 207 -11.17 -11.37 -0.83
CA ASN A 207 -12.12 -11.77 -1.86
C ASN A 207 -13.33 -10.82 -1.88
N THR A 208 -13.45 -10.05 -2.95
CA THR A 208 -14.52 -9.07 -3.18
C THR A 208 -15.69 -9.62 -4.02
N ASP A 209 -15.71 -10.93 -4.33
CA ASP A 209 -16.82 -11.58 -5.05
C ASP A 209 -18.04 -11.81 -4.14
N LEU A 210 -17.81 -11.89 -2.83
CA LEU A 210 -18.87 -12.01 -1.84
C LEU A 210 -19.80 -10.79 -1.90
N ALA A 211 -21.10 -11.01 -2.05
CA ALA A 211 -22.09 -9.94 -2.04
C ALA A 211 -22.17 -9.27 -0.66
N GLU A 212 -22.15 -10.08 0.41
CA GLU A 212 -22.31 -9.66 1.80
C GLU A 212 -21.30 -10.36 2.69
N ARG A 213 -21.01 -9.78 3.85
CA ARG A 213 -20.25 -10.41 4.93
C ARG A 213 -21.05 -10.46 6.22
N GLN A 214 -20.97 -11.58 6.90
CA GLN A 214 -21.58 -11.75 8.24
C GLN A 214 -20.62 -11.31 9.35
N TYR A 215 -19.32 -11.34 9.09
CA TYR A 215 -18.28 -11.05 10.08
C TYR A 215 -17.35 -9.94 9.58
N GLY A 216 -16.78 -9.22 10.53
CA GLY A 216 -15.72 -8.27 10.26
C GLY A 216 -14.48 -8.92 9.62
N PHE A 217 -13.62 -8.09 9.07
CA PHE A 217 -12.37 -8.52 8.46
C PHE A 217 -11.27 -7.48 8.73
N LYS A 218 -10.03 -7.83 8.46
CA LYS A 218 -8.90 -6.90 8.64
C LYS A 218 -7.95 -6.89 7.44
N ASP A 219 -7.35 -5.75 7.20
CA ASP A 219 -6.15 -5.59 6.37
C ASP A 219 -4.91 -5.35 7.26
N ALA A 220 -3.77 -5.15 6.65
CA ALA A 220 -2.51 -4.90 7.37
C ALA A 220 -2.49 -3.54 8.09
N CYS A 221 -3.05 -2.50 7.47
CA CYS A 221 -3.15 -1.13 8.00
C CYS A 221 -4.18 -0.32 7.18
N SER A 222 -4.57 0.86 7.69
CA SER A 222 -5.10 1.93 6.84
C SER A 222 -4.06 2.27 5.77
N ARG A 223 -4.46 2.66 4.57
CA ARG A 223 -3.50 2.87 3.47
C ARG A 223 -4.00 3.79 2.38
N LEU A 224 -3.11 4.63 1.87
CA LEU A 224 -3.30 5.37 0.63
C LEU A 224 -2.51 4.71 -0.50
N VAL A 225 -3.18 4.38 -1.60
CA VAL A 225 -2.59 3.84 -2.82
C VAL A 225 -2.81 4.83 -3.95
N GLU A 226 -1.72 5.35 -4.51
CA GLU A 226 -1.77 6.24 -5.67
C GLU A 226 -0.98 5.61 -6.82
N LEU A 227 -1.65 5.42 -7.96
CA LEU A 227 -1.09 4.81 -9.16
C LEU A 227 -1.26 5.77 -10.33
N ASP A 228 -0.14 6.24 -10.90
CA ASP A 228 -0.12 7.10 -12.06
C ASP A 228 0.70 6.45 -13.18
N GLU A 229 0.13 6.37 -14.37
CA GLU A 229 0.86 5.92 -15.55
C GLU A 229 0.58 6.81 -16.76
N THR A 230 1.65 7.14 -17.46
CA THR A 230 1.60 7.79 -18.77
C THR A 230 2.21 6.84 -19.80
N ILE A 231 1.49 6.56 -20.89
CA ILE A 231 1.95 5.68 -21.97
C ILE A 231 1.94 6.47 -23.27
N GLN A 232 3.13 6.66 -23.82
CA GLN A 232 3.30 7.20 -25.17
C GLN A 232 3.00 6.11 -26.18
N LEU A 233 2.01 6.31 -27.03
CA LEU A 233 1.60 5.36 -28.08
C LEU A 233 2.46 5.49 -29.34
N PRO A 234 2.51 4.44 -30.18
CA PRO A 234 3.04 4.56 -31.52
C PRO A 234 2.20 5.55 -32.34
N LYS A 235 2.83 6.23 -33.28
CA LYS A 235 2.16 7.23 -34.13
C LYS A 235 0.98 6.62 -34.90
N GLY A 236 -0.18 7.25 -34.81
CA GLY A 236 -1.40 6.87 -35.51
C GLY A 236 -2.26 5.83 -34.76
N TYR A 237 -1.86 5.41 -33.55
CA TYR A 237 -2.69 4.52 -32.73
C TYR A 237 -3.63 5.30 -31.83
N THR A 238 -4.84 4.78 -31.69
CA THR A 238 -5.90 5.29 -30.81
C THR A 238 -6.40 4.20 -29.88
N LEU A 239 -6.76 4.62 -28.65
CA LEU A 239 -7.36 3.76 -27.64
C LEU A 239 -8.80 3.44 -28.03
N LEU A 240 -9.16 2.15 -28.09
CA LEU A 240 -10.54 1.71 -28.34
C LEU A 240 -11.39 1.67 -27.07
N ASN A 241 -10.75 1.52 -25.91
CA ASN A 241 -11.47 1.58 -24.63
C ASN A 241 -12.07 3.00 -24.45
N GLU A 242 -13.29 3.06 -23.95
CA GLU A 242 -13.90 4.35 -23.59
C GLU A 242 -13.09 5.04 -22.48
N ALA A 243 -13.05 6.36 -22.53
CA ALA A 243 -12.53 7.15 -21.43
C ALA A 243 -13.33 6.82 -20.16
N LYS A 244 -12.62 6.59 -19.06
CA LYS A 244 -13.23 6.13 -17.82
C LYS A 244 -12.92 7.11 -16.71
N GLN A 245 -13.96 7.49 -15.97
CA GLN A 245 -13.84 8.18 -14.70
C GLN A 245 -14.78 7.51 -13.70
N ASP A 246 -14.26 7.16 -12.53
CA ASP A 246 -15.06 6.52 -11.47
C ASP A 246 -14.64 7.07 -10.12
N SER A 247 -15.61 7.22 -9.21
CA SER A 247 -15.38 7.63 -7.84
C SER A 247 -16.32 6.89 -6.89
N LYS A 248 -15.79 6.50 -5.73
CA LYS A 248 -16.54 5.89 -4.63
C LYS A 248 -16.15 6.58 -3.34
N GLN A 249 -17.10 6.82 -2.47
CA GLN A 249 -16.88 7.43 -1.17
C GLN A 249 -17.68 6.69 -0.09
N SER A 250 -17.05 6.36 1.01
CA SER A 250 -17.68 5.73 2.18
C SER A 250 -16.82 5.93 3.42
N ASP A 251 -17.32 5.55 4.58
CA ASP A 251 -16.55 5.53 5.83
C ASP A 251 -15.46 4.45 5.84
N ALA A 252 -15.57 3.45 4.98
CA ALA A 252 -14.63 2.35 4.88
C ALA A 252 -13.46 2.65 3.93
N ALA A 253 -13.76 3.18 2.74
CA ALA A 253 -12.77 3.45 1.70
C ALA A 253 -13.28 4.48 0.70
N ASP A 254 -12.34 5.25 0.13
CA ASP A 254 -12.60 6.12 -1.01
C ASP A 254 -11.78 5.65 -2.22
N PHE A 255 -12.34 5.85 -3.41
CA PHE A 255 -11.66 5.62 -4.67
C PHE A 255 -11.94 6.76 -5.64
N GLU A 256 -10.90 7.18 -6.36
CA GLU A 256 -10.98 8.05 -7.51
C GLU A 256 -10.07 7.49 -8.61
N GLY A 257 -10.57 7.41 -9.83
CA GLY A 257 -9.79 6.89 -10.96
C GLY A 257 -10.18 7.54 -12.28
N SER A 258 -9.20 7.68 -13.17
CA SER A 258 -9.39 8.16 -14.53
C SER A 258 -8.50 7.44 -15.54
N LEU A 259 -9.04 7.20 -16.72
CA LEU A 259 -8.34 6.72 -17.92
C LEU A 259 -8.73 7.62 -19.09
N ARG A 260 -7.76 8.22 -19.76
CA ARG A 260 -8.01 9.07 -20.93
C ARG A 260 -6.86 9.02 -21.93
N GLN A 261 -7.17 9.31 -23.17
CA GLN A 261 -6.17 9.57 -24.21
C GLN A 261 -6.23 11.04 -24.63
N GLU A 262 -5.07 11.67 -24.74
CA GLU A 262 -4.87 13.01 -25.31
C GLU A 262 -3.76 12.93 -26.37
N GLY A 263 -4.15 13.07 -27.64
CA GLY A 263 -3.22 12.85 -28.74
C GLY A 263 -2.70 11.40 -28.78
N ASP A 264 -1.39 11.24 -28.77
CA ASP A 264 -0.73 9.94 -28.75
C ASP A 264 -0.33 9.47 -27.34
N LYS A 265 -0.96 10.02 -26.30
CA LYS A 265 -0.64 9.73 -24.90
C LYS A 265 -1.87 9.23 -24.15
N ILE A 266 -1.75 8.05 -23.53
CA ILE A 266 -2.71 7.54 -22.54
C ILE A 266 -2.24 7.95 -21.15
N THR A 267 -3.17 8.41 -20.32
CA THR A 267 -2.94 8.70 -18.90
C THR A 267 -3.93 7.89 -18.04
N ILE A 268 -3.40 7.23 -17.03
CA ILE A 268 -4.15 6.51 -16.01
C ILE A 268 -3.76 7.12 -14.67
N SER A 269 -4.74 7.49 -13.86
CA SER A 269 -4.52 7.96 -12.50
C SER A 269 -5.54 7.29 -11.58
N GLN A 270 -5.08 6.85 -10.41
CA GLN A 270 -5.93 6.22 -9.41
C GLN A 270 -5.49 6.62 -8.02
N LYS A 271 -6.45 6.85 -7.15
CA LYS A 271 -6.28 7.09 -5.73
C LYS A 271 -7.28 6.24 -4.95
N LEU A 272 -6.78 5.30 -4.13
CA LEU A 272 -7.56 4.46 -3.24
C LEU A 272 -7.13 4.73 -1.80
N ALA A 273 -8.04 5.20 -0.97
CA ALA A 273 -7.83 5.39 0.46
C ALA A 273 -8.58 4.32 1.25
N LEU A 274 -7.86 3.42 1.90
CA LEU A 274 -8.40 2.43 2.84
C LEU A 274 -8.34 3.04 4.24
N LYS A 275 -9.50 3.39 4.81
CA LYS A 275 -9.60 4.25 5.99
C LYS A 275 -9.48 3.50 7.32
N LYS A 276 -9.54 2.18 7.31
CA LYS A 276 -9.52 1.33 8.51
C LYS A 276 -8.51 0.20 8.36
N ARG A 277 -8.10 -0.38 9.47
CA ARG A 277 -7.40 -1.67 9.51
C ARG A 277 -8.39 -2.80 9.80
N VAL A 278 -9.29 -2.57 10.75
CA VAL A 278 -10.36 -3.50 11.13
C VAL A 278 -11.67 -2.94 10.61
N TYR A 279 -12.36 -3.73 9.83
CA TYR A 279 -13.64 -3.43 9.20
C TYR A 279 -14.72 -4.27 9.83
N GLU A 280 -15.83 -3.68 10.22
CA GLU A 280 -17.02 -4.40 10.63
C GLU A 280 -17.78 -4.95 9.41
N ALA A 281 -18.73 -5.86 9.61
CA ALA A 281 -19.53 -6.41 8.51
C ALA A 281 -20.24 -5.31 7.69
N GLY A 282 -20.73 -4.25 8.35
CA GLY A 282 -21.38 -3.11 7.70
C GLY A 282 -20.47 -2.23 6.85
N ASP A 283 -19.14 -2.33 7.01
CA ASP A 283 -18.17 -1.61 6.17
C ASP A 283 -17.95 -2.27 4.80
N TRP A 284 -18.49 -3.48 4.61
CA TRP A 284 -18.18 -4.34 3.47
C TRP A 284 -18.51 -3.70 2.13
N ASP A 285 -19.70 -3.13 1.98
CA ASP A 285 -20.15 -2.56 0.70
C ASP A 285 -19.26 -1.39 0.27
N GLY A 286 -18.89 -0.52 1.20
CA GLY A 286 -17.99 0.60 0.93
C GLY A 286 -16.59 0.14 0.54
N PHE A 287 -16.01 -0.79 1.30
CA PHE A 287 -14.71 -1.39 1.00
C PHE A 287 -14.73 -2.10 -0.36
N ARG A 288 -15.69 -3.00 -0.57
CA ARG A 288 -15.86 -3.79 -1.79
C ARG A 288 -16.01 -2.91 -3.02
N SER A 289 -16.87 -1.89 -2.94
CA SER A 289 -17.14 -0.97 -4.02
C SER A 289 -15.87 -0.22 -4.46
N ALA A 290 -15.11 0.33 -3.52
CA ALA A 290 -13.87 1.05 -3.79
C ALA A 290 -12.77 0.14 -4.37
N VAL A 291 -12.59 -1.07 -3.80
CA VAL A 291 -11.59 -2.03 -4.27
C VAL A 291 -11.95 -2.59 -5.66
N ASN A 292 -13.22 -2.85 -5.93
CA ASN A 292 -13.65 -3.31 -7.26
C ASN A 292 -13.51 -2.21 -8.32
N ALA A 293 -13.84 -0.96 -7.98
CA ALA A 293 -13.58 0.18 -8.85
C ALA A 293 -12.08 0.29 -9.18
N HIS A 294 -11.20 0.18 -8.16
CA HIS A 294 -9.76 0.14 -8.38
C HIS A 294 -9.32 -1.02 -9.30
N LYS A 295 -9.81 -2.24 -9.06
CA LYS A 295 -9.48 -3.42 -9.88
C LYS A 295 -9.88 -3.24 -11.34
N SER A 296 -11.01 -2.58 -11.62
CA SER A 296 -11.55 -2.40 -12.98
C SER A 296 -10.69 -1.53 -13.89
N PHE A 297 -9.74 -0.75 -13.34
CA PHE A 297 -8.71 -0.05 -14.13
C PHE A 297 -7.56 -0.96 -14.56
N GLY A 298 -7.53 -2.21 -14.07
CA GLY A 298 -6.57 -3.23 -14.47
C GLY A 298 -6.99 -4.05 -15.69
N ASP A 299 -8.09 -3.71 -16.34
CA ASP A 299 -8.54 -4.33 -17.57
C ASP A 299 -7.55 -4.09 -18.71
N TYR A 300 -7.59 -4.94 -19.71
CA TYR A 300 -6.75 -4.80 -20.89
C TYR A 300 -7.15 -3.55 -21.69
N LEU A 301 -6.15 -2.82 -22.12
CA LEU A 301 -6.28 -1.72 -23.07
C LEU A 301 -6.06 -2.25 -24.48
N ILE A 302 -6.89 -1.79 -25.41
CA ILE A 302 -6.82 -2.13 -26.84
C ILE A 302 -6.56 -0.82 -27.57
N ILE A 303 -5.48 -0.79 -28.35
CA ILE A 303 -5.19 0.34 -29.24
C ILE A 303 -5.19 -0.16 -30.69
N LYS A 304 -5.66 0.68 -31.59
CA LYS A 304 -5.75 0.42 -33.02
C LYS A 304 -5.09 1.53 -33.83
N LYS A 305 -4.45 1.12 -34.93
CA LYS A 305 -3.83 2.02 -35.90
C LYS A 305 -4.86 2.70 -36.79
#